data_36c90e847c475d8ab2a8e0f3f8fe758f
#
_entry.id   36c90e847c475d8ab2a8e0f3f8fe758f
#
_cell.length_a   1.000
_cell.length_b   1.000
_cell.length_c   1.000
_cell.angle_alpha   90.00
_cell.angle_beta   90.00
_cell.angle_gamma   90.00
#
_symmetry.space_group_name_H-M   'P 1'
#
loop_
_entity.id
_entity.type
_entity.pdbx_description
1 polymer ?
#
loop_
_entity_poly.entity_id
_entity_poly.type
_entity_poly.pdbx_seq_one_letter_code
_entity_poly.pdbx_strand_id
1 'polypeptide(L)'
;RNILKKYAKEYKNQNYRGQIYRGIAETWFNEGDTIMALANLQLAAGYAHDNPVISGKIFKQMADISFQNGNYILADAYYDSALVILPEDYHSIPEIEHIKNKLAPLAENLRIIEHQDSVLRIAAMPEDERNRFIEQLIQQKQELEDANDFVDNVDDAFFYRNFAYGNNSANDESDSWYFYNPPLVSL
;
A
#
# COMPACT_ATOMS: atom_id res chain seq x y z
N ARG A 1 10.93 -7.68 -19.67
CA ARG A 1 10.66 -6.42 -18.91
C ARG A 1 10.85 -5.17 -19.76
N ASN A 2 12.00 -4.97 -20.41
CA ASN A 2 12.29 -3.75 -21.19
C ASN A 2 11.28 -3.53 -22.32
N ILE A 3 10.82 -4.58 -22.97
CA ILE A 3 9.79 -4.52 -24.00
C ILE A 3 8.45 -4.05 -23.39
N LEU A 4 8.02 -4.62 -22.27
CA LEU A 4 6.80 -4.22 -21.58
C LEU A 4 6.86 -2.76 -21.10
N LYS A 5 7.99 -2.32 -20.53
CA LYS A 5 8.19 -0.90 -20.16
C LYS A 5 8.10 0.04 -21.36
N LYS A 6 8.59 -0.38 -22.54
CA LYS A 6 8.42 0.38 -23.77
C LYS A 6 6.95 0.48 -24.17
N TYR A 7 6.21 -0.64 -24.15
CA TYR A 7 4.78 -0.64 -24.48
C TYR A 7 3.95 0.18 -23.50
N ALA A 8 4.27 0.21 -22.20
CA ALA A 8 3.58 1.04 -21.22
C ALA A 8 3.68 2.55 -21.53
N LYS A 9 4.75 2.99 -22.21
CA LYS A 9 4.95 4.41 -22.58
C LYS A 9 4.24 4.81 -23.86
N GLU A 10 3.84 3.87 -24.70
CA GLU A 10 3.15 4.15 -25.96
C GLU A 10 1.72 4.61 -25.71
N TYR A 11 1.30 5.72 -26.34
CA TYR A 11 -0.04 6.30 -26.17
C TYR A 11 -1.17 5.32 -26.50
N LYS A 12 -1.00 4.51 -27.54
CA LYS A 12 -2.00 3.49 -27.95
C LYS A 12 -2.29 2.44 -26.88
N ASN A 13 -1.39 2.27 -25.90
CA ASN A 13 -1.51 1.28 -24.85
C ASN A 13 -1.97 1.90 -23.51
N GLN A 14 -2.43 3.14 -23.51
CA GLN A 14 -2.80 3.86 -22.30
C GLN A 14 -3.82 3.10 -21.45
N ASN A 15 -4.85 2.53 -22.07
CA ASN A 15 -5.89 1.75 -21.40
C ASN A 15 -5.43 0.38 -20.88
N TYR A 16 -4.24 -0.06 -21.29
CA TYR A 16 -3.66 -1.35 -20.89
C TYR A 16 -2.48 -1.20 -19.91
N ARG A 17 -2.15 0.03 -19.50
CA ARG A 17 -1.00 0.29 -18.61
C ARG A 17 -1.08 -0.52 -17.32
N GLY A 18 -2.24 -0.60 -16.67
CA GLY A 18 -2.45 -1.42 -15.48
C GLY A 18 -2.07 -2.89 -15.71
N GLN A 19 -2.53 -3.48 -16.79
CA GLN A 19 -2.22 -4.87 -17.13
C GLN A 19 -0.74 -5.05 -17.49
N ILE A 20 -0.14 -4.09 -18.19
CA ILE A 20 1.29 -4.14 -18.57
C ILE A 20 2.17 -4.06 -17.32
N TYR A 21 1.91 -3.12 -16.39
CA TYR A 21 2.67 -3.02 -15.14
C TYR A 21 2.47 -4.23 -14.24
N ARG A 22 1.26 -4.81 -14.21
CA ARG A 22 1.02 -6.08 -13.53
C ARG A 22 1.87 -7.21 -14.12
N GLY A 23 1.96 -7.31 -15.44
CA GLY A 23 2.84 -8.27 -16.10
C GLY A 23 4.33 -8.05 -15.81
N ILE A 24 4.77 -6.79 -15.68
CA ILE A 24 6.13 -6.46 -15.24
C ILE A 24 6.35 -6.91 -13.80
N ALA A 25 5.39 -6.67 -12.91
CA ALA A 25 5.45 -7.12 -11.52
C ALA A 25 5.59 -8.64 -11.40
N GLU A 26 4.84 -9.39 -12.20
CA GLU A 26 4.91 -10.85 -12.26
C GLU A 26 6.31 -11.34 -12.67
N THR A 27 6.99 -10.65 -13.61
CA THR A 27 8.37 -11.01 -13.94
C THR A 27 9.35 -10.77 -12.81
N TRP A 28 9.16 -9.71 -11.99
CA TRP A 28 9.97 -9.45 -10.82
C TRP A 28 9.70 -10.46 -9.70
N PHE A 29 8.43 -10.80 -9.49
CA PHE A 29 8.05 -11.81 -8.51
C PHE A 29 8.66 -13.18 -8.83
N ASN A 30 8.63 -13.60 -10.09
CA ASN A 30 9.23 -14.86 -10.54
C ASN A 30 10.76 -14.88 -10.41
N GLU A 31 11.41 -13.73 -10.39
CA GLU A 31 12.84 -13.57 -10.11
C GLU A 31 13.16 -13.50 -8.61
N GLY A 32 12.13 -13.51 -7.74
CA GLY A 32 12.26 -13.43 -6.30
C GLY A 32 12.37 -11.99 -5.75
N ASP A 33 12.30 -10.97 -6.61
CA ASP A 33 12.33 -9.57 -6.19
C ASP A 33 10.90 -9.08 -5.85
N THR A 34 10.48 -9.37 -4.62
CA THR A 34 9.14 -9.01 -4.13
C THR A 34 8.97 -7.51 -3.95
N ILE A 35 10.05 -6.76 -3.67
CA ILE A 35 10.01 -5.29 -3.52
C ILE A 35 9.68 -4.66 -4.87
N MET A 36 10.42 -5.02 -5.91
CA MET A 36 10.16 -4.52 -7.26
C MET A 36 8.82 -5.02 -7.82
N ALA A 37 8.37 -6.21 -7.44
CA ALA A 37 7.05 -6.70 -7.78
C ALA A 37 5.95 -5.83 -7.18
N LEU A 38 5.99 -5.56 -5.87
CA LEU A 38 5.03 -4.68 -5.19
C LEU A 38 5.03 -3.26 -5.78
N ALA A 39 6.20 -2.66 -6.00
CA ALA A 39 6.31 -1.33 -6.60
C ALA A 39 5.63 -1.25 -7.99
N ASN A 40 5.77 -2.28 -8.83
CA ASN A 40 5.11 -2.32 -10.13
C ASN A 40 3.61 -2.63 -10.03
N LEU A 41 3.16 -3.39 -9.02
CA LEU A 41 1.73 -3.59 -8.74
C LEU A 41 1.06 -2.30 -8.27
N GLN A 42 1.74 -1.49 -7.47
CA GLN A 42 1.27 -0.16 -7.07
C GLN A 42 1.05 0.73 -8.29
N LEU A 43 2.03 0.80 -9.21
CA LEU A 43 1.85 1.51 -10.48
C LEU A 43 0.69 0.93 -11.30
N ALA A 44 0.56 -0.40 -11.33
CA ALA A 44 -0.52 -1.07 -12.05
C ALA A 44 -1.90 -0.69 -11.49
N ALA A 45 -2.04 -0.62 -10.17
CA ALA A 45 -3.28 -0.23 -9.50
C ALA A 45 -3.69 1.20 -9.85
N GLY A 46 -2.75 2.15 -9.85
CA GLY A 46 -3.00 3.54 -10.26
C GLY A 46 -3.48 3.68 -11.72
N TYR A 47 -3.13 2.74 -12.60
CA TYR A 47 -3.61 2.74 -14.00
C TYR A 47 -4.85 1.87 -14.24
N ALA A 48 -5.32 1.13 -13.25
CA ALA A 48 -6.40 0.15 -13.39
C ALA A 48 -7.72 0.58 -12.73
N HIS A 49 -7.79 1.80 -12.18
CA HIS A 49 -8.93 2.31 -11.39
C HIS A 49 -10.28 2.19 -12.12
N ASP A 50 -10.30 2.35 -13.45
CA ASP A 50 -11.52 2.24 -14.26
C ASP A 50 -12.00 0.79 -14.48
N ASN A 51 -11.23 -0.21 -14.02
CA ASN A 51 -11.55 -1.62 -14.21
C ASN A 51 -11.53 -2.39 -12.89
N PRO A 52 -12.67 -2.54 -12.21
CA PRO A 52 -12.75 -3.17 -10.89
C PRO A 52 -12.16 -4.58 -10.85
N VAL A 53 -12.36 -5.39 -11.89
CA VAL A 53 -11.81 -6.75 -11.94
C VAL A 53 -10.29 -6.76 -12.03
N ILE A 54 -9.70 -5.86 -12.82
CA ILE A 54 -8.24 -5.76 -12.94
C ILE A 54 -7.66 -5.19 -11.65
N SER A 55 -8.25 -4.13 -11.12
CA SER A 55 -7.84 -3.48 -9.88
C SER A 55 -7.90 -4.47 -8.70
N GLY A 56 -9.01 -5.17 -8.53
CA GLY A 56 -9.15 -6.16 -7.48
C GLY A 56 -8.15 -7.32 -7.58
N LYS A 57 -7.84 -7.79 -8.81
CA LYS A 57 -6.77 -8.78 -9.04
C LYS A 57 -5.38 -8.27 -8.64
N ILE A 58 -5.12 -7.00 -8.89
CA ILE A 58 -3.85 -6.36 -8.49
C ILE A 58 -3.76 -6.33 -6.97
N PHE A 59 -4.81 -5.89 -6.26
CA PHE A 59 -4.83 -5.87 -4.80
C PHE A 59 -4.69 -7.27 -4.21
N LYS A 60 -5.40 -8.28 -4.76
CA LYS A 60 -5.20 -9.67 -4.33
C LYS A 60 -3.75 -10.11 -4.49
N GLN A 61 -3.11 -9.80 -5.61
CA GLN A 61 -1.71 -10.16 -5.84
C GLN A 61 -0.76 -9.44 -4.87
N MET A 62 -1.02 -8.15 -4.54
CA MET A 62 -0.27 -7.42 -3.53
C MET A 62 -0.45 -8.05 -2.14
N ALA A 63 -1.66 -8.47 -1.80
CA ALA A 63 -1.96 -9.19 -0.56
C ALA A 63 -1.21 -10.51 -0.46
N ASP A 64 -1.24 -11.33 -1.53
CA ASP A 64 -0.55 -12.62 -1.59
C ASP A 64 0.97 -12.46 -1.38
N ILE A 65 1.59 -11.46 -2.02
CA ILE A 65 3.02 -11.17 -1.87
C ILE A 65 3.33 -10.67 -0.46
N SER A 66 2.51 -9.77 0.08
CA SER A 66 2.70 -9.25 1.45
C SER A 66 2.57 -10.37 2.49
N PHE A 67 1.61 -11.27 2.31
CA PHE A 67 1.43 -12.44 3.15
C PHE A 67 2.66 -13.36 3.12
N GLN A 68 3.19 -13.66 1.93
CA GLN A 68 4.39 -14.48 1.77
C GLN A 68 5.63 -13.84 2.39
N ASN A 69 5.71 -12.51 2.39
CA ASN A 69 6.80 -11.76 3.03
C ASN A 69 6.62 -11.63 4.56
N GLY A 70 5.53 -12.16 5.14
CA GLY A 70 5.23 -12.06 6.57
C GLY A 70 4.65 -10.71 7.00
N ASN A 71 4.38 -9.81 6.06
CA ASN A 71 3.74 -8.54 6.36
C ASN A 71 2.21 -8.72 6.41
N TYR A 72 1.73 -9.27 7.52
CA TYR A 72 0.34 -9.68 7.68
C TYR A 72 -0.62 -8.49 7.80
N ILE A 73 -0.18 -7.38 8.37
CA ILE A 73 -0.98 -6.15 8.47
C ILE A 73 -1.29 -5.60 7.07
N LEU A 74 -0.26 -5.52 6.23
CA LEU A 74 -0.41 -5.01 4.87
C LEU A 74 -1.18 -6.00 3.98
N ALA A 75 -0.97 -7.30 4.19
CA ALA A 75 -1.74 -8.34 3.48
C ALA A 75 -3.24 -8.24 3.78
N ASP A 76 -3.61 -8.06 5.05
CA ASP A 76 -5.00 -7.88 5.49
C ASP A 76 -5.63 -6.66 4.82
N ALA A 77 -4.94 -5.51 4.81
CA ALA A 77 -5.42 -4.29 4.17
C ALA A 77 -5.61 -4.44 2.65
N TYR A 78 -4.71 -5.15 1.96
CA TYR A 78 -4.85 -5.39 0.53
C TYR A 78 -5.95 -6.39 0.19
N TYR A 79 -6.18 -7.42 1.03
CA TYR A 79 -7.34 -8.29 0.86
C TYR A 79 -8.65 -7.54 1.07
N ASP A 80 -8.73 -6.62 2.03
CA ASP A 80 -9.89 -5.72 2.19
C ASP A 80 -10.14 -4.91 0.92
N SER A 81 -9.10 -4.27 0.40
CA SER A 81 -9.19 -3.49 -0.83
C SER A 81 -9.66 -4.35 -2.02
N ALA A 82 -9.17 -5.58 -2.12
CA ALA A 82 -9.60 -6.49 -3.17
C ALA A 82 -11.09 -6.84 -3.05
N LEU A 83 -11.58 -7.12 -1.83
CA LEU A 83 -12.99 -7.45 -1.58
C LEU A 83 -13.93 -6.28 -1.85
N VAL A 84 -13.52 -5.05 -1.51
CA VAL A 84 -14.33 -3.84 -1.75
C VAL A 84 -14.45 -3.54 -3.25
N ILE A 85 -13.40 -3.81 -4.03
CA ILE A 85 -13.33 -3.42 -5.44
C ILE A 85 -13.88 -4.51 -6.37
N LEU A 86 -13.68 -5.79 -6.05
CA LEU A 86 -14.15 -6.90 -6.88
C LEU A 86 -15.67 -6.96 -6.90
N PRO A 87 -16.29 -7.27 -8.07
CA PRO A 87 -17.72 -7.58 -8.12
C PRO A 87 -18.09 -8.74 -7.19
N GLU A 88 -19.27 -8.66 -6.55
CA GLU A 88 -19.72 -9.66 -5.58
C GLU A 88 -19.79 -11.10 -6.13
N ASP A 89 -20.05 -11.24 -7.42
CA ASP A 89 -20.11 -12.52 -8.12
C ASP A 89 -18.75 -13.02 -8.63
N TYR A 90 -17.66 -12.31 -8.29
CA TYR A 90 -16.33 -12.71 -8.74
C TYR A 90 -15.89 -14.01 -8.06
N HIS A 91 -15.48 -14.99 -8.86
CA HIS A 91 -15.23 -16.38 -8.43
C HIS A 91 -14.21 -16.54 -7.28
N SER A 92 -13.31 -15.60 -7.08
CA SER A 92 -12.28 -15.67 -6.01
C SER A 92 -12.71 -15.02 -4.70
N ILE A 93 -13.88 -14.39 -4.62
CA ILE A 93 -14.39 -13.78 -3.38
C ILE A 93 -14.38 -14.75 -2.20
N PRO A 94 -14.93 -15.97 -2.30
CA PRO A 94 -14.96 -16.90 -1.17
C PRO A 94 -13.56 -17.31 -0.69
N GLU A 95 -12.59 -17.43 -1.61
CA GLU A 95 -11.18 -17.71 -1.28
C GLU A 95 -10.55 -16.57 -0.50
N ILE A 96 -10.72 -15.32 -0.99
CA ILE A 96 -10.17 -14.12 -0.36
C ILE A 96 -10.76 -13.93 1.03
N GLU A 97 -12.08 -14.04 1.18
CA GLU A 97 -12.78 -13.96 2.48
C GLU A 97 -12.26 -15.01 3.47
N HIS A 98 -12.07 -16.24 3.01
CA HIS A 98 -11.55 -17.31 3.85
C HIS A 98 -10.14 -16.99 4.39
N ILE A 99 -9.25 -16.51 3.53
CA ILE A 99 -7.89 -16.12 3.94
C ILE A 99 -7.97 -14.94 4.91
N LYS A 100 -8.72 -13.89 4.54
CA LYS A 100 -8.88 -12.70 5.36
C LYS A 100 -9.43 -12.99 6.74
N ASN A 101 -10.50 -13.79 6.84
CA ASN A 101 -11.10 -14.15 8.13
C ASN A 101 -10.12 -14.85 9.09
N LYS A 102 -9.14 -15.57 8.55
CA LYS A 102 -8.08 -16.19 9.35
C LYS A 102 -6.95 -15.22 9.68
N LEU A 103 -6.69 -14.28 8.79
CA LEU A 103 -5.60 -13.32 8.91
C LEU A 103 -5.95 -12.14 9.82
N ALA A 104 -7.19 -11.66 9.78
CA ALA A 104 -7.62 -10.46 10.47
C ALA A 104 -7.32 -10.45 11.98
N PRO A 105 -7.55 -11.54 12.76
CA PRO A 105 -7.20 -11.53 14.18
C PRO A 105 -5.69 -11.42 14.43
N LEU A 106 -4.86 -11.99 13.55
CA LEU A 106 -3.41 -11.89 13.63
C LEU A 106 -2.95 -10.46 13.28
N ALA A 107 -3.47 -9.91 12.19
CA ALA A 107 -3.15 -8.55 11.77
C ALA A 107 -3.54 -7.52 12.82
N GLU A 108 -4.71 -7.68 13.46
CA GLU A 108 -5.14 -6.81 14.55
C GLU A 108 -4.22 -6.87 15.77
N ASN A 109 -3.85 -8.07 16.21
CA ASN A 109 -2.90 -8.21 17.31
C ASN A 109 -1.53 -7.59 16.99
N LEU A 110 -1.05 -7.74 15.75
CA LEU A 110 0.20 -7.11 15.32
C LEU A 110 0.08 -5.58 15.31
N ARG A 111 -1.03 -5.01 14.82
CA ARG A 111 -1.29 -3.55 14.90
C ARG A 111 -1.23 -3.03 16.34
N ILE A 112 -1.85 -3.78 17.28
CA ILE A 112 -1.80 -3.41 18.71
C ILE A 112 -0.37 -3.43 19.22
N ILE A 113 0.42 -4.46 18.89
CA ILE A 113 1.83 -4.56 19.29
C ILE A 113 2.63 -3.40 18.72
N GLU A 114 2.55 -3.16 17.42
CA GLU A 114 3.25 -2.08 16.75
C GLU A 114 2.87 -0.70 17.34
N HIS A 115 1.60 -0.49 17.64
CA HIS A 115 1.14 0.73 18.29
C HIS A 115 1.77 0.90 19.69
N GLN A 116 1.75 -0.16 20.52
CA GLN A 116 2.33 -0.11 21.87
C GLN A 116 3.84 0.12 21.83
N ASP A 117 4.54 -0.55 20.93
CA ASP A 117 5.99 -0.37 20.75
C ASP A 117 6.33 1.07 20.32
N SER A 118 5.51 1.65 19.45
CA SER A 118 5.64 3.05 19.05
C SER A 118 5.45 4.02 20.21
N VAL A 119 4.39 3.84 20.98
CA VAL A 119 4.10 4.67 22.16
C VAL A 119 5.26 4.58 23.17
N LEU A 120 5.76 3.38 23.43
CA LEU A 120 6.88 3.16 24.35
C LEU A 120 8.16 3.83 23.86
N ARG A 121 8.45 3.75 22.54
CA ARG A 121 9.60 4.40 21.92
C ARG A 121 9.51 5.93 22.07
N ILE A 122 8.37 6.52 21.79
CA ILE A 122 8.14 7.98 21.93
C ILE A 122 8.25 8.39 23.41
N ALA A 123 7.72 7.60 24.32
CA ALA A 123 7.81 7.87 25.76
C ALA A 123 9.24 7.82 26.30
N ALA A 124 10.08 6.97 25.71
CA ALA A 124 11.50 6.81 26.07
C ALA A 124 12.40 7.92 25.49
N MET A 125 11.93 8.71 24.53
CA MET A 125 12.72 9.81 23.95
C MET A 125 12.98 10.92 24.98
N PRO A 126 14.16 11.57 24.95
CA PRO A 126 14.40 12.82 25.65
C PRO A 126 13.33 13.87 25.28
N GLU A 127 12.99 14.75 26.20
CA GLU A 127 11.91 15.73 26.01
C GLU A 127 12.09 16.59 24.76
N ASP A 128 13.32 17.08 24.53
CA ASP A 128 13.62 17.91 23.34
C ASP A 128 13.49 17.16 22.03
N GLU A 129 13.85 15.88 22.02
CA GLU A 129 13.75 15.00 20.83
C GLU A 129 12.27 14.65 20.55
N ARG A 130 11.54 14.30 21.59
CA ARG A 130 10.10 14.01 21.51
C ARG A 130 9.30 15.21 20.99
N ASN A 131 9.60 16.42 21.48
CA ASN A 131 8.92 17.62 21.04
C ASN A 131 9.19 17.93 19.57
N ARG A 132 10.44 17.81 19.10
CA ARG A 132 10.76 17.95 17.67
C ARG A 132 10.07 16.91 16.82
N PHE A 133 10.03 15.68 17.28
CA PHE A 133 9.34 14.60 16.57
C PHE A 133 7.83 14.86 16.42
N ILE A 134 7.18 15.31 17.50
CA ILE A 134 5.76 15.69 17.48
C ILE A 134 5.51 16.89 16.54
N GLU A 135 6.38 17.92 16.58
CA GLU A 135 6.29 19.06 15.67
C GLU A 135 6.40 18.63 14.20
N GLN A 136 7.32 17.74 13.86
CA GLN A 136 7.44 17.18 12.51
C GLN A 136 6.18 16.44 12.07
N LEU A 137 5.60 15.62 12.95
CA LEU A 137 4.35 14.92 12.65
C LEU A 137 3.18 15.88 12.40
N ILE A 138 3.06 16.93 13.20
CA ILE A 138 2.02 17.96 13.03
C ILE A 138 2.20 18.67 11.70
N GLN A 139 3.43 19.05 11.36
CA GLN A 139 3.72 19.70 10.09
C GLN A 139 3.39 18.81 8.90
N GLN A 140 3.81 17.55 8.93
CA GLN A 140 3.49 16.58 7.89
C GLN A 140 1.98 16.38 7.74
N LYS A 141 1.25 16.30 8.85
CA LYS A 141 -0.21 16.18 8.82
C LYS A 141 -0.84 17.42 8.16
N GLN A 142 -0.39 18.62 8.51
CA GLN A 142 -0.86 19.86 7.90
C GLN A 142 -0.58 19.93 6.39
N GLU A 143 0.64 19.58 5.98
CA GLU A 143 0.99 19.50 4.56
C GLU A 143 0.15 18.48 3.79
N LEU A 144 -0.25 17.39 4.47
CA LEU A 144 -1.14 16.38 3.95
C LEU A 144 -2.59 16.89 3.82
N GLU A 145 -3.09 17.64 4.78
CA GLU A 145 -4.43 18.24 4.76
C GLU A 145 -4.51 19.35 3.69
N ASP A 146 -3.52 20.25 3.64
CA ASP A 146 -3.45 21.33 2.66
C ASP A 146 -3.41 20.82 1.20
N ALA A 147 -2.71 19.72 0.97
CA ALA A 147 -2.66 19.11 -0.36
C ALA A 147 -3.95 18.32 -0.70
N ASN A 148 -4.74 17.87 0.27
CA ASN A 148 -6.06 17.28 0.05
C ASN A 148 -7.11 18.34 -0.36
N ASP A 149 -7.06 19.54 0.21
CA ASP A 149 -7.95 20.64 -0.18
C ASP A 149 -7.73 21.11 -1.63
N PHE A 150 -6.56 20.78 -2.20
CA PHE A 150 -6.22 21.13 -3.60
C PHE A 150 -6.65 20.07 -4.64
N VAL A 151 -7.14 18.91 -4.21
CA VAL A 151 -7.52 17.81 -5.10
C VAL A 151 -8.99 17.44 -4.88
N ASP A 152 -9.87 17.98 -5.72
CA ASP A 152 -11.31 17.64 -5.78
C ASP A 152 -11.59 16.16 -6.18
N ASN A 153 -10.55 15.33 -6.29
CA ASN A 153 -10.63 13.90 -6.55
C ASN A 153 -9.87 13.12 -5.46
N VAL A 154 -10.58 12.84 -4.38
CA VAL A 154 -10.08 12.23 -3.13
C VAL A 154 -9.50 10.82 -3.34
N ASP A 155 -9.97 10.07 -4.34
CA ASP A 155 -9.59 8.66 -4.54
C ASP A 155 -8.17 8.51 -5.12
N ASP A 156 -7.77 9.35 -6.06
CA ASP A 156 -6.44 9.28 -6.69
C ASP A 156 -5.32 9.78 -5.76
N ALA A 157 -5.58 10.84 -4.99
CA ALA A 157 -4.59 11.42 -4.10
C ALA A 157 -4.28 10.52 -2.89
N PHE A 158 -5.29 9.88 -2.31
CA PHE A 158 -5.13 8.90 -1.22
C PHE A 158 -4.27 7.72 -1.68
N PHE A 159 -4.51 7.24 -2.90
CA PHE A 159 -3.81 6.10 -3.48
C PHE A 159 -2.34 6.43 -3.77
N TYR A 160 -2.08 7.52 -4.49
CA TYR A 160 -0.71 7.95 -4.82
C TYR A 160 0.13 8.29 -3.59
N ARG A 161 -0.49 8.84 -2.56
CA ARG A 161 0.19 9.35 -1.38
C ARG A 161 0.64 8.25 -0.43
N ASN A 162 -0.24 7.29 -0.15
CA ASN A 162 0.10 6.17 0.74
C ASN A 162 1.03 5.14 0.09
N PHE A 163 1.08 5.11 -1.24
CA PHE A 163 1.83 4.07 -1.96
C PHE A 163 3.03 4.60 -2.76
N ALA A 164 3.00 5.83 -3.29
CA ALA A 164 4.09 6.34 -4.11
C ALA A 164 5.22 7.00 -3.30
N TYR A 165 4.91 7.62 -2.17
CA TYR A 165 5.91 8.30 -1.34
C TYR A 165 6.52 7.42 -0.24
N GLY A 166 5.85 6.34 0.17
CA GLY A 166 6.38 5.41 1.18
C GLY A 166 7.63 4.62 0.76
N ASN A 167 8.01 4.65 -0.51
CA ASN A 167 9.09 3.82 -1.04
C ASN A 167 10.39 4.58 -1.37
N ASN A 168 10.47 5.90 -1.14
CA ASN A 168 11.67 6.67 -1.50
C ASN A 168 12.67 6.90 -0.35
N SER A 169 12.42 6.36 0.84
CA SER A 169 13.38 6.42 1.97
C SER A 169 14.01 5.06 2.25
N ALA A 170 14.57 4.41 1.22
CA ALA A 170 15.24 3.12 1.35
C ALA A 170 16.59 3.16 2.09
N ASN A 171 16.92 4.25 2.79
CA ASN A 171 18.20 4.40 3.49
C ASN A 171 18.12 4.75 4.98
N ASP A 172 16.94 4.76 5.60
CA ASP A 172 16.83 4.90 7.05
C ASP A 172 15.78 3.94 7.59
N GLU A 173 16.22 2.82 8.15
CA GLU A 173 15.36 1.74 8.67
C GLU A 173 14.47 2.18 9.85
N SER A 174 14.68 3.38 10.40
CA SER A 174 13.95 3.89 11.56
C SER A 174 12.69 4.69 11.21
N ASP A 175 12.61 5.32 10.04
CA ASP A 175 11.54 6.26 9.71
C ASP A 175 10.41 5.69 8.85
N SER A 176 10.65 4.59 8.12
CA SER A 176 9.67 4.02 7.18
C SER A 176 8.43 3.42 7.86
N TRP A 177 8.54 3.05 9.13
CA TRP A 177 7.48 2.37 9.86
C TRP A 177 6.29 3.27 10.23
N TYR A 178 6.52 4.56 10.48
CA TYR A 178 5.48 5.48 10.97
C TYR A 178 4.43 5.84 9.91
N PHE A 179 4.81 5.81 8.64
CA PHE A 179 3.93 6.16 7.52
C PHE A 179 3.01 5.02 7.07
N TYR A 180 3.21 3.82 7.58
CA TYR A 180 2.43 2.64 7.22
C TYR A 180 1.35 2.26 8.24
N ASN A 181 1.10 3.09 9.26
CA ASN A 181 0.11 2.77 10.30
C ASN A 181 -1.20 3.57 10.11
N PRO A 182 -2.22 3.03 9.39
CA PRO A 182 -3.51 3.69 9.17
C PRO A 182 -4.22 4.17 10.45
N PRO A 183 -4.13 3.50 11.62
CA PRO A 183 -4.74 3.96 12.85
C PRO A 183 -4.18 5.27 13.41
N LEU A 184 -2.97 5.68 13.03
CA LEU A 184 -2.37 6.94 13.49
C LEU A 184 -2.75 8.14 12.61
N VAL A 185 -3.32 7.88 11.43
CA VAL A 185 -3.86 8.92 10.53
C VAL A 185 -5.30 9.29 10.90
N SER A 186 -5.97 8.51 11.77
CA SER A 186 -7.35 8.71 12.20
C SER A 186 -7.51 9.17 13.66
N LEU A 187 -6.43 9.62 14.31
CA LEU A 187 -6.45 10.32 15.59
C LEU A 187 -6.17 11.81 15.39
#